data_b111e4c43428e11b1729bcccdc952f90
#
_entry.id   b111e4c43428e11b1729bcccdc952f90
#
_cell.length_a   1.000
_cell.length_b   1.000
_cell.length_c   1.000
_cell.angle_alpha   90.00
_cell.angle_beta   90.00
_cell.angle_gamma   90.00
#
_symmetry.space_group_name_H-M   'P 1'
#
loop_
_entity.id
_entity.type
_entity.pdbx_description
1 polymer ?
#
loop_
_entity_poly.entity_id
_entity_poly.type
_entity_poly.pdbx_seq_one_letter_code
_entity_poly.pdbx_strand_id
1 'polypeptide(L)'
;MYQSLLSDARFYDRLLDFDRDLAEQARSAGCGECDGALHSASYWRKPRGRACCVGPEHDQRFSFCCARDGCRSRTTPASLRFLGRKVYLATVVVLVSMMQHGVTEGRLERLKEVISVDRRTVRRWLQWWRNAFTATSFWRNARAAFSPPVEQDRLPATLFERFRVEAAERLIALLRFITPITGGKAHAI
;
A
#
# COMPACT_ATOMS: atom_id res chain seq x y z
N MET A 1 -19.23 -7.72 1.65
CA MET A 1 -18.74 -6.49 2.33
C MET A 1 -17.46 -5.95 1.72
N TYR A 2 -16.32 -6.68 1.62
CA TYR A 2 -15.09 -6.11 1.02
C TYR A 2 -15.09 -6.02 -0.51
N GLN A 3 -15.92 -6.78 -1.21
CA GLN A 3 -16.07 -6.65 -2.67
C GLN A 3 -16.66 -5.31 -3.07
N SER A 4 -17.59 -4.76 -2.28
CA SER A 4 -18.17 -3.44 -2.53
C SER A 4 -17.13 -2.32 -2.44
N LEU A 5 -16.15 -2.44 -1.55
CA LEU A 5 -15.05 -1.46 -1.45
C LEU A 5 -14.16 -1.43 -2.69
N LEU A 6 -13.93 -2.59 -3.33
CA LEU A 6 -13.13 -2.65 -4.55
C LEU A 6 -13.82 -2.00 -5.76
N SER A 7 -15.15 -1.80 -5.68
CA SER A 7 -15.96 -1.16 -6.73
C SER A 7 -16.43 0.25 -6.34
N ASP A 8 -16.01 0.77 -5.19
CA ASP A 8 -16.41 2.09 -4.70
C ASP A 8 -15.38 3.16 -5.10
N ALA A 9 -15.75 4.03 -6.03
CA ALA A 9 -14.91 5.14 -6.48
C ALA A 9 -14.52 6.06 -5.33
N ARG A 10 -15.44 6.38 -4.40
CA ARG A 10 -15.19 7.26 -3.26
C ARG A 10 -14.10 6.72 -2.33
N PHE A 11 -14.02 5.39 -2.20
CA PHE A 11 -12.95 4.77 -1.43
C PHE A 11 -11.57 5.04 -2.07
N TYR A 12 -11.47 4.91 -3.40
CA TYR A 12 -10.22 5.19 -4.12
C TYR A 12 -9.88 6.67 -4.14
N ASP A 13 -10.88 7.57 -4.25
CA ASP A 13 -10.67 9.02 -4.15
C ASP A 13 -10.05 9.38 -2.80
N ARG A 14 -10.54 8.83 -1.71
CA ARG A 14 -9.97 9.03 -0.37
C ARG A 14 -8.50 8.54 -0.29
N LEU A 15 -8.17 7.41 -0.89
CA LEU A 15 -6.78 6.94 -0.93
C LEU A 15 -5.89 7.87 -1.76
N LEU A 16 -6.42 8.46 -2.83
CA LEU A 16 -5.71 9.43 -3.64
C LEU A 16 -5.47 10.74 -2.86
N ASP A 17 -6.44 11.21 -2.11
CA ASP A 17 -6.32 12.41 -1.28
C ASP A 17 -5.27 12.21 -0.18
N PHE A 18 -5.25 11.08 0.51
CA PHE A 18 -4.15 10.75 1.42
C PHE A 18 -2.78 10.75 0.74
N ASP A 19 -2.68 10.22 -0.47
CA ASP A 19 -1.43 10.24 -1.21
C ASP A 19 -1.01 11.65 -1.64
N ARG A 20 -1.97 12.56 -1.92
CA ARG A 20 -1.71 13.99 -2.19
C ARG A 20 -1.16 14.67 -0.94
N ASP A 21 -1.77 14.44 0.22
CA ASP A 21 -1.29 15.00 1.49
C ASP A 21 0.15 14.53 1.80
N LEU A 22 0.43 13.24 1.64
CA LEU A 22 1.77 12.69 1.82
C LEU A 22 2.79 13.25 0.81
N ALA A 23 2.34 13.53 -0.41
CA ALA A 23 3.18 14.13 -1.43
C ALA A 23 3.51 15.60 -1.09
N GLU A 24 2.53 16.35 -0.62
CA GLU A 24 2.74 17.75 -0.22
C GLU A 24 3.63 17.85 1.02
N GLN A 25 3.45 16.98 2.02
CA GLN A 25 4.35 16.88 3.17
C GLN A 25 5.80 16.61 2.74
N ALA A 26 6.01 15.66 1.82
CA ALA A 26 7.34 15.34 1.32
C ALA A 26 7.95 16.50 0.52
N ARG A 27 7.14 17.23 -0.26
CA ARG A 27 7.56 18.40 -1.02
C ARG A 27 7.98 19.54 -0.10
N SER A 28 7.17 19.83 0.91
CA SER A 28 7.43 20.89 1.90
C SER A 28 8.65 20.59 2.76
N ALA A 29 8.93 19.31 3.04
CA ALA A 29 10.13 18.90 3.78
C ALA A 29 11.43 19.07 2.98
N GLY A 30 11.36 19.22 1.65
CA GLY A 30 12.54 19.40 0.80
C GLY A 30 13.32 18.11 0.53
N CYS A 31 14.49 18.26 -0.06
CA CYS A 31 15.36 17.15 -0.42
C CYS A 31 16.08 16.61 0.82
N GLY A 32 15.87 15.36 1.17
CA GLY A 32 16.53 14.72 2.33
C GLY A 32 18.05 14.51 2.20
N GLU A 33 18.68 14.95 1.10
CA GLU A 33 20.15 14.90 0.92
C GLU A 33 20.80 16.28 1.06
N CYS A 34 20.07 17.35 0.68
CA CYS A 34 20.69 18.68 0.59
C CYS A 34 19.72 19.82 0.93
N ASP A 35 18.54 19.52 1.45
CA ASP A 35 17.46 20.45 1.80
C ASP A 35 16.98 21.35 0.64
N GLY A 36 17.39 21.05 -0.59
CA GLY A 36 16.99 21.80 -1.79
C GLY A 36 15.51 21.61 -2.14
N ALA A 37 14.95 22.56 -2.88
CA ALA A 37 13.56 22.48 -3.35
C ALA A 37 13.31 21.22 -4.20
N LEU A 38 12.11 20.67 -4.09
CA LEU A 38 11.68 19.49 -4.83
C LEU A 38 10.72 19.88 -5.96
N HIS A 39 11.06 19.51 -7.19
CA HIS A 39 10.20 19.65 -8.36
C HIS A 39 9.45 18.36 -8.64
N SER A 40 8.20 18.48 -9.11
CA SER A 40 7.38 17.32 -9.46
C SER A 40 8.04 16.48 -10.57
N ALA A 41 8.15 15.18 -10.31
CA ALA A 41 8.66 14.17 -11.23
C ALA A 41 7.79 12.92 -11.18
N SER A 42 6.49 13.13 -11.00
CA SER A 42 5.49 12.07 -10.92
C SER A 42 5.47 11.24 -12.21
N TYR A 43 5.08 9.97 -12.09
CA TYR A 43 5.09 9.05 -13.22
C TYR A 43 3.88 8.13 -13.20
N TRP A 44 3.45 7.72 -14.38
CA TRP A 44 2.33 6.83 -14.55
C TRP A 44 2.74 5.39 -14.22
N ARG A 45 1.90 4.72 -13.45
CA ARG A 45 1.93 3.27 -13.26
C ARG A 45 0.74 2.64 -13.98
N LYS A 46 0.84 1.35 -14.25
CA LYS A 46 -0.28 0.57 -14.78
C LYS A 46 -0.63 -0.53 -13.76
N PRO A 47 -1.28 -0.16 -12.63
CA PRO A 47 -1.57 -1.14 -11.60
C PRO A 47 -2.57 -2.17 -12.11
N ARG A 48 -2.31 -3.43 -11.82
CA ARG A 48 -3.28 -4.50 -12.04
C ARG A 48 -4.32 -4.52 -10.90
N GLY A 49 -5.51 -5.02 -11.21
CA GLY A 49 -6.62 -5.08 -10.25
C GLY A 49 -7.25 -3.72 -9.97
N ARG A 50 -7.09 -2.75 -10.87
CA ARG A 50 -7.83 -1.50 -10.82
C ARG A 50 -9.31 -1.77 -11.10
N ALA A 51 -10.19 -1.23 -10.27
CA ALA A 51 -11.63 -1.28 -10.50
C ALA A 51 -12.01 -0.45 -11.75
N CYS A 52 -13.03 -0.87 -12.47
CA CYS A 52 -13.52 -0.15 -13.66
C CYS A 52 -14.03 1.27 -13.35
N CYS A 53 -14.45 1.51 -12.10
CA CYS A 53 -14.94 2.80 -11.64
C CYS A 53 -13.84 3.83 -11.33
N VAL A 54 -12.56 3.45 -11.43
CA VAL A 54 -11.42 4.30 -11.04
C VAL A 54 -10.78 4.90 -12.28
N GLY A 55 -10.67 6.23 -12.32
CA GLY A 55 -10.10 6.99 -13.43
C GLY A 55 -8.57 6.86 -13.54
N PRO A 56 -7.97 7.34 -14.65
CA PRO A 56 -6.54 7.24 -14.89
C PRO A 56 -5.69 8.01 -13.86
N GLU A 57 -6.20 9.08 -13.26
CA GLU A 57 -5.53 9.90 -12.24
C GLU A 57 -5.06 9.07 -11.04
N HIS A 58 -5.74 7.96 -10.75
CA HIS A 58 -5.37 7.02 -9.69
C HIS A 58 -4.13 6.17 -10.03
N ASP A 59 -3.71 6.16 -11.29
CA ASP A 59 -2.52 5.43 -11.75
C ASP A 59 -1.24 6.26 -11.56
N GLN A 60 -1.35 7.56 -11.30
CA GLN A 60 -0.19 8.43 -11.10
C GLN A 60 0.47 8.18 -9.75
N ARG A 61 1.77 7.88 -9.76
CA ARG A 61 2.63 7.78 -8.57
C ARG A 61 3.35 9.09 -8.37
N PHE A 62 3.11 9.76 -7.24
CA PHE A 62 3.81 10.98 -6.87
C PHE A 62 5.30 10.70 -6.65
N SER A 63 6.11 11.57 -7.19
CA SER A 63 7.56 11.54 -7.05
C SER A 63 8.12 12.94 -7.30
N PHE A 64 9.25 13.23 -6.72
CA PHE A 64 9.93 14.52 -6.83
C PHE A 64 11.39 14.30 -7.20
N CYS A 65 11.99 15.32 -7.80
CA CYS A 65 13.42 15.41 -8.07
C CYS A 65 13.96 16.70 -7.46
N CYS A 66 15.12 16.63 -6.81
CA CYS A 66 15.78 17.79 -6.27
C CYS A 66 16.15 18.78 -7.40
N ALA A 67 15.85 20.06 -7.19
CA ALA A 67 16.14 21.14 -8.13
C ALA A 67 17.63 21.52 -8.17
N ARG A 68 18.39 21.20 -7.11
CA ARG A 68 19.79 21.60 -6.98
C ARG A 68 20.66 20.83 -7.98
N ASP A 69 21.41 21.55 -8.79
CA ASP A 69 22.41 20.96 -9.67
C ASP A 69 23.47 20.20 -8.86
N GLY A 70 23.87 19.04 -9.36
CA GLY A 70 24.79 18.13 -8.66
C GLY A 70 24.13 17.20 -7.62
N CYS A 71 22.91 17.50 -7.12
CA CYS A 71 22.17 16.61 -6.24
C CYS A 71 21.22 15.68 -7.02
N ARG A 72 20.23 16.25 -7.70
CA ARG A 72 19.22 15.52 -8.50
C ARG A 72 18.61 14.28 -7.81
N SER A 73 18.71 14.19 -6.48
CA SER A 73 18.17 13.08 -5.72
C SER A 73 16.67 12.96 -5.93
N ARG A 74 16.17 11.71 -6.05
CA ARG A 74 14.75 11.42 -6.23
C ARG A 74 14.10 11.06 -4.91
N THR A 75 13.00 11.74 -4.59
CA THR A 75 12.14 11.45 -3.44
C THR A 75 10.81 10.90 -3.93
N THR A 76 10.45 9.68 -3.50
CA THR A 76 9.14 9.10 -3.78
C THR A 76 8.40 8.97 -2.44
N PRO A 77 7.38 9.81 -2.19
CA PRO A 77 6.62 9.78 -0.93
C PRO A 77 6.02 8.40 -0.63
N ALA A 78 5.66 8.17 0.60
CA ALA A 78 4.84 7.01 0.98
C ALA A 78 3.49 7.05 0.25
N SER A 79 2.76 5.92 0.21
CA SER A 79 1.49 5.83 -0.50
C SER A 79 0.56 4.80 0.10
N LEU A 80 -0.73 5.12 0.16
CA LEU A 80 -1.77 4.17 0.51
C LEU A 80 -2.20 3.33 -0.69
N ARG A 81 -2.08 3.88 -1.91
CA ARG A 81 -2.48 3.18 -3.15
C ARG A 81 -1.47 2.14 -3.62
N PHE A 82 -0.17 2.40 -3.44
CA PHE A 82 0.89 1.58 -4.02
C PHE A 82 1.78 0.97 -2.94
N LEU A 83 1.81 -0.35 -2.86
CA LEU A 83 2.67 -1.08 -1.94
C LEU A 83 4.06 -1.30 -2.57
N GLY A 84 4.92 -0.30 -2.47
CA GLY A 84 6.28 -0.29 -3.01
C GLY A 84 6.30 -0.55 -4.52
N ARG A 85 7.13 -1.48 -4.97
CA ARG A 85 7.29 -1.86 -6.38
C ARG A 85 6.23 -2.86 -6.89
N LYS A 86 5.27 -3.27 -6.06
CA LYS A 86 4.25 -4.23 -6.48
C LYS A 86 3.37 -3.64 -7.60
N VAL A 87 3.05 -4.49 -8.57
CA VAL A 87 2.25 -4.11 -9.75
C VAL A 87 0.78 -3.89 -9.40
N TYR A 88 0.29 -4.55 -8.34
CA TYR A 88 -1.10 -4.43 -7.90
C TYR A 88 -1.27 -3.30 -6.90
N LEU A 89 -2.47 -2.71 -6.86
CA LEU A 89 -2.84 -1.74 -5.82
C LEU A 89 -2.71 -2.36 -4.42
N ALA A 90 -2.31 -1.55 -3.45
CA ALA A 90 -2.13 -2.00 -2.06
C ALA A 90 -3.40 -2.63 -1.47
N THR A 91 -4.56 -2.02 -1.72
CA THR A 91 -5.89 -2.54 -1.34
C THR A 91 -6.09 -3.97 -1.83
N VAL A 92 -5.77 -4.24 -3.09
CA VAL A 92 -5.92 -5.57 -3.70
C VAL A 92 -4.99 -6.57 -3.03
N VAL A 93 -3.72 -6.20 -2.82
CA VAL A 93 -2.74 -7.08 -2.16
C VAL A 93 -3.20 -7.44 -0.74
N VAL A 94 -3.67 -6.45 0.02
CA VAL A 94 -4.15 -6.66 1.40
C VAL A 94 -5.39 -7.54 1.41
N LEU A 95 -6.44 -7.18 0.68
CA LEU A 95 -7.72 -7.90 0.71
C LEU A 95 -7.59 -9.35 0.24
N VAL A 96 -6.89 -9.57 -0.88
CA VAL A 96 -6.68 -10.93 -1.39
C VAL A 96 -5.85 -11.77 -0.43
N SER A 97 -4.82 -11.19 0.20
CA SER A 97 -4.01 -11.89 1.19
C SER A 97 -4.81 -12.25 2.45
N MET A 98 -5.69 -11.36 2.92
CA MET A 98 -6.57 -11.63 4.07
C MET A 98 -7.53 -12.78 3.80
N MET A 99 -8.08 -12.84 2.59
CA MET A 99 -9.08 -13.84 2.22
C MET A 99 -8.53 -15.27 2.16
N GLN A 100 -7.22 -15.46 2.08
CA GLN A 100 -6.58 -16.79 2.12
C GLN A 100 -6.67 -17.48 3.50
N HIS A 101 -7.00 -16.74 4.55
CA HIS A 101 -7.07 -17.26 5.92
C HIS A 101 -8.49 -17.57 6.40
N GLY A 102 -9.47 -17.74 5.51
CA GLY A 102 -10.84 -18.05 5.93
C GLY A 102 -11.86 -18.06 4.79
N VAL A 103 -11.43 -18.28 3.55
CA VAL A 103 -12.31 -18.19 2.39
C VAL A 103 -12.48 -19.53 1.69
N THR A 104 -13.75 -19.89 1.50
CA THR A 104 -14.16 -20.97 0.60
C THR A 104 -13.72 -20.69 -0.84
N GLU A 105 -13.41 -21.75 -1.61
CA GLU A 105 -12.96 -21.67 -3.01
C GLU A 105 -13.87 -20.78 -3.87
N GLY A 106 -15.17 -20.78 -3.67
CA GLY A 106 -16.12 -19.96 -4.43
C GLY A 106 -15.98 -18.44 -4.23
N ARG A 107 -15.44 -17.99 -3.08
CA ARG A 107 -15.13 -16.54 -2.89
C ARG A 107 -13.82 -16.14 -3.58
N LEU A 108 -12.86 -17.06 -3.64
CA LEU A 108 -11.61 -16.87 -4.38
C LEU A 108 -11.86 -16.76 -5.89
N GLU A 109 -12.77 -17.56 -6.40
CA GLU A 109 -13.15 -17.52 -7.82
C GLU A 109 -13.80 -16.20 -8.21
N ARG A 110 -14.74 -15.70 -7.42
CA ARG A 110 -15.35 -14.37 -7.63
C ARG A 110 -14.35 -13.22 -7.57
N LEU A 111 -13.30 -13.32 -6.75
CA LEU A 111 -12.23 -12.34 -6.73
C LEU A 111 -11.31 -12.44 -7.94
N LYS A 112 -11.07 -13.63 -8.46
CA LYS A 112 -10.34 -13.82 -9.70
C LYS A 112 -11.06 -13.18 -10.88
N GLU A 113 -12.39 -13.29 -10.96
CA GLU A 113 -13.21 -12.66 -11.98
C GLU A 113 -13.10 -11.13 -11.95
N VAL A 114 -13.07 -10.53 -10.75
CA VAL A 114 -12.97 -9.07 -10.59
C VAL A 114 -11.55 -8.54 -10.75
N ILE A 115 -10.52 -9.31 -10.38
CA ILE A 115 -9.15 -8.79 -10.21
C ILE A 115 -8.10 -9.53 -11.09
N SER A 116 -8.43 -10.64 -11.69
CA SER A 116 -7.51 -11.46 -12.54
C SER A 116 -6.18 -11.76 -11.87
N VAL A 117 -6.19 -12.23 -10.61
CA VAL A 117 -4.98 -12.58 -9.86
C VAL A 117 -4.75 -14.09 -9.88
N ASP A 118 -3.59 -14.52 -10.38
CA ASP A 118 -3.22 -15.94 -10.40
C ASP A 118 -2.77 -16.46 -9.01
N ARG A 119 -2.89 -17.78 -8.80
CA ARG A 119 -2.50 -18.47 -7.55
C ARG A 119 -1.05 -18.23 -7.14
N ARG A 120 -0.13 -18.14 -8.11
CA ARG A 120 1.30 -17.93 -7.85
C ARG A 120 1.55 -16.53 -7.30
N THR A 121 0.83 -15.54 -7.81
CA THR A 121 0.89 -14.15 -7.30
C THR A 121 0.38 -14.06 -5.88
N VAL A 122 -0.75 -14.70 -5.57
CA VAL A 122 -1.28 -14.74 -4.20
C VAL A 122 -0.30 -15.40 -3.24
N ARG A 123 0.29 -16.54 -3.63
CA ARG A 123 1.30 -17.23 -2.81
C ARG A 123 2.52 -16.32 -2.53
N ARG A 124 3.00 -15.58 -3.53
CA ARG A 124 4.09 -14.60 -3.35
C ARG A 124 3.72 -13.48 -2.37
N TRP A 125 2.45 -13.02 -2.37
CA TRP A 125 2.01 -12.02 -1.41
C TRP A 125 1.97 -12.56 0.01
N LEU A 126 1.48 -13.79 0.22
CA LEU A 126 1.49 -14.45 1.52
C LEU A 126 2.91 -14.67 2.05
N GLN A 127 3.83 -15.11 1.19
CA GLN A 127 5.24 -15.23 1.55
C GLN A 127 5.85 -13.86 1.90
N TRP A 128 5.49 -12.81 1.16
CA TRP A 128 5.96 -11.46 1.47
C TRP A 128 5.47 -10.99 2.84
N TRP A 129 4.21 -11.22 3.19
CA TRP A 129 3.68 -10.89 4.51
C TRP A 129 4.40 -11.65 5.63
N ARG A 130 4.63 -12.94 5.45
CA ARG A 130 5.25 -13.81 6.47
C ARG A 130 6.75 -13.58 6.64
N ASN A 131 7.45 -13.26 5.57
CA ASN A 131 8.92 -13.22 5.55
C ASN A 131 9.44 -11.77 5.41
N ALA A 132 9.26 -11.14 4.25
CA ALA A 132 9.85 -9.84 3.97
C ALA A 132 9.26 -8.72 4.84
N PHE A 133 7.93 -8.69 5.04
CA PHE A 133 7.29 -7.71 5.90
C PHE A 133 7.71 -7.87 7.36
N THR A 134 7.71 -9.09 7.89
CA THR A 134 8.09 -9.38 9.27
C THR A 134 9.58 -9.13 9.56
N ALA A 135 10.42 -9.18 8.54
CA ALA A 135 11.85 -8.86 8.64
C ALA A 135 12.14 -7.36 8.61
N THR A 136 11.17 -6.49 8.24
CA THR A 136 11.40 -5.05 8.23
C THR A 136 11.68 -4.50 9.63
N SER A 137 12.57 -3.49 9.73
CA SER A 137 12.78 -2.75 10.99
C SER A 137 11.49 -2.09 11.46
N PHE A 138 10.68 -1.58 10.52
CA PHE A 138 9.35 -1.04 10.81
C PHE A 138 8.50 -2.03 11.60
N TRP A 139 8.30 -3.26 11.10
CA TRP A 139 7.47 -4.25 11.78
C TRP A 139 8.04 -4.68 13.12
N ARG A 140 9.35 -4.93 13.19
CA ARG A 140 10.01 -5.31 14.44
C ARG A 140 9.78 -4.30 15.56
N ASN A 141 9.74 -3.01 15.25
CA ASN A 141 9.45 -1.95 16.21
C ASN A 141 7.94 -1.82 16.46
N ALA A 142 7.13 -1.75 15.40
CA ALA A 142 5.70 -1.49 15.51
C ALA A 142 4.91 -2.62 16.18
N ARG A 143 5.34 -3.88 16.02
CA ARG A 143 4.63 -5.05 16.62
C ARG A 143 4.54 -4.99 18.14
N ALA A 144 5.46 -4.31 18.81
CA ALA A 144 5.47 -4.19 20.27
C ALA A 144 4.28 -3.38 20.81
N ALA A 145 3.64 -2.54 19.97
CA ALA A 145 2.45 -1.78 20.35
C ALA A 145 1.16 -2.60 20.39
N PHE A 146 1.19 -3.87 19.95
CA PHE A 146 -0.01 -4.72 19.93
C PHE A 146 -0.06 -5.65 21.14
N SER A 147 -1.12 -5.52 21.94
CA SER A 147 -1.42 -6.42 23.06
C SER A 147 -2.84 -7.00 22.88
N PRO A 148 -3.01 -8.32 22.85
CA PRO A 148 -1.99 -9.37 22.77
C PRO A 148 -1.22 -9.31 21.44
N PRO A 149 -0.05 -10.00 21.33
CA PRO A 149 0.75 -10.00 20.11
C PRO A 149 -0.03 -10.43 18.85
N VAL A 150 0.38 -9.89 17.69
CA VAL A 150 -0.21 -10.26 16.40
C VAL A 150 0.36 -11.59 15.91
N GLU A 151 -0.49 -12.53 15.55
CA GLU A 151 -0.09 -13.80 14.95
C GLU A 151 0.47 -13.57 13.55
N GLN A 152 1.78 -13.81 13.35
CA GLN A 152 2.49 -13.45 12.14
C GLN A 152 2.24 -14.40 10.96
N ASP A 153 1.91 -15.65 11.22
CA ASP A 153 1.61 -16.67 10.22
C ASP A 153 0.30 -16.40 9.47
N ARG A 154 -0.61 -15.63 10.08
CA ARG A 154 -1.91 -15.23 9.50
C ARG A 154 -1.96 -13.78 9.01
N LEU A 155 -0.80 -13.12 8.86
CA LEU A 155 -0.76 -11.78 8.30
C LEU A 155 -1.27 -11.77 6.83
N PRO A 156 -1.99 -10.70 6.42
CA PRO A 156 -2.33 -9.49 7.16
C PRO A 156 -3.65 -9.57 7.96
N ALA A 157 -4.34 -10.71 7.98
CA ALA A 157 -5.66 -10.84 8.59
C ALA A 157 -5.66 -10.49 10.08
N THR A 158 -4.74 -11.06 10.85
CA THR A 158 -4.63 -10.80 12.29
C THR A 158 -4.24 -9.36 12.62
N LEU A 159 -3.45 -8.71 11.76
CA LEU A 159 -3.15 -7.29 11.90
C LEU A 159 -4.38 -6.42 11.60
N PHE A 160 -5.14 -6.77 10.57
CA PHE A 160 -6.37 -6.08 10.19
C PHE A 160 -7.42 -6.10 11.32
N GLU A 161 -7.54 -7.21 12.05
CA GLU A 161 -8.44 -7.37 13.18
C GLU A 161 -8.13 -6.42 14.36
N ARG A 162 -6.92 -5.86 14.41
CA ARG A 162 -6.51 -4.90 15.46
C ARG A 162 -7.12 -3.51 15.29
N PHE A 163 -7.57 -3.16 14.11
CA PHE A 163 -8.23 -1.87 13.85
C PHE A 163 -9.74 -1.99 14.08
N ARG A 164 -10.23 -1.47 15.22
CA ARG A 164 -11.62 -1.59 15.69
C ARG A 164 -12.51 -0.47 15.16
N VAL A 165 -12.72 -0.44 13.83
CA VAL A 165 -13.56 0.54 13.14
C VAL A 165 -14.32 -0.15 12.00
N GLU A 166 -15.22 0.58 11.34
CA GLU A 166 -15.95 0.09 10.15
C GLU A 166 -15.03 -0.43 9.04
N ALA A 167 -15.54 -1.30 8.18
CA ALA A 167 -14.73 -2.07 7.23
C ALA A 167 -13.85 -1.21 6.31
N ALA A 168 -14.38 -0.11 5.77
CA ALA A 168 -13.62 0.80 4.91
C ALA A 168 -12.52 1.52 5.70
N GLU A 169 -12.87 2.05 6.87
CA GLU A 169 -11.94 2.73 7.77
C GLU A 169 -10.85 1.79 8.29
N ARG A 170 -11.21 0.54 8.55
CA ARG A 170 -10.25 -0.51 8.96
C ARG A 170 -9.21 -0.78 7.90
N LEU A 171 -9.63 -0.84 6.63
CA LEU A 171 -8.72 -1.02 5.52
C LEU A 171 -7.81 0.19 5.34
N ILE A 172 -8.35 1.40 5.43
CA ILE A 172 -7.57 2.65 5.41
C ILE A 172 -6.57 2.68 6.57
N ALA A 173 -7.01 2.33 7.79
CA ALA A 173 -6.15 2.29 8.97
C ALA A 173 -4.96 1.32 8.79
N LEU A 174 -5.22 0.12 8.24
CA LEU A 174 -4.15 -0.82 7.91
C LEU A 174 -3.21 -0.27 6.84
N LEU A 175 -3.75 0.31 5.76
CA LEU A 175 -2.92 0.91 4.70
C LEU A 175 -2.08 2.06 5.24
N ARG A 176 -2.64 2.92 6.09
CA ARG A 176 -1.89 3.98 6.78
C ARG A 176 -0.80 3.41 7.69
N PHE A 177 -1.10 2.37 8.44
CA PHE A 177 -0.11 1.71 9.31
C PHE A 177 1.10 1.21 8.52
N ILE A 178 0.90 0.59 7.35
CA ILE A 178 2.00 0.07 6.53
C ILE A 178 2.64 1.12 5.61
N THR A 179 2.16 2.36 5.61
CA THR A 179 2.65 3.45 4.76
C THR A 179 4.18 3.66 4.83
N PRO A 180 4.84 3.57 6.00
CA PRO A 180 6.30 3.79 6.10
C PRO A 180 7.14 2.89 5.19
N ILE A 181 6.65 1.69 4.85
CA ILE A 181 7.38 0.75 3.97
C ILE A 181 7.05 0.90 2.48
N THR A 182 6.25 1.89 2.11
CA THR A 182 5.79 2.09 0.71
C THR A 182 6.57 3.17 -0.04
N GLY A 183 7.34 4.00 0.65
CA GLY A 183 8.15 5.08 0.07
C GLY A 183 9.43 4.61 -0.61
N GLY A 184 10.03 5.49 -1.44
CA GLY A 184 11.19 5.18 -2.28
C GLY A 184 12.54 5.08 -1.58
N LYS A 185 12.64 5.48 -0.32
CA LYS A 185 13.80 5.27 0.56
C LYS A 185 13.50 4.21 1.63
N ALA A 186 12.68 3.21 1.36
CA ALA A 186 12.77 1.99 2.13
C ALA A 186 14.20 1.48 1.95
N HIS A 187 15.03 1.69 2.96
CA HIS A 187 16.39 1.19 2.97
C HIS A 187 16.39 -0.24 2.46
N ALA A 188 17.08 -0.45 1.34
CA ALA A 188 17.46 -1.78 0.94
C ALA A 188 18.19 -2.38 2.15
N ILE A 189 17.60 -3.37 2.76
CA ILE A 189 18.27 -4.30 3.66
C ILE A 189 18.86 -5.37 2.77
#